data_f0d6a6166bbba2a22998ad1642c1041d
#
_entry.id   f0d6a6166bbba2a22998ad1642c1041d
#
_cell.length_a   1.000
_cell.length_b   1.000
_cell.length_c   1.000
_cell.angle_alpha   90.00
_cell.angle_beta   90.00
_cell.angle_gamma   90.00
#
_symmetry.space_group_name_H-M   'P 1'
#
loop_
_entity.id
_entity.type
_entity.pdbx_description
1 polymer ?
#
loop_
_entity_poly.entity_id
_entity_poly.type
_entity_poly.pdbx_seq_one_letter_code
_entity_poly.pdbx_strand_id
1 'polypeptide(L)'
;MKIAVLQGPNLNRLGRRNPAKYGRVTLAEITADLDKTAAELGVDLVHLQSNSEAALIDFIHDGQDDWHGIVINPAGLSAAGYSLLDAVRDTELPYAVVHISQWHAIDAKERTDVFAGTAAVYVAGAGWRGYSMALDAIVHAARGD
;
A
#
# COMPACT_ATOMS: atom_id res chain seq x y z
N MET A 1 8.43 14.67 -7.50
CA MET A 1 8.54 13.43 -6.70
C MET A 1 7.40 12.51 -7.10
N LYS A 2 7.68 11.24 -7.30
CA LYS A 2 6.71 10.24 -7.75
C LYS A 2 6.63 9.10 -6.72
N ILE A 3 5.43 8.77 -6.27
CA ILE A 3 5.16 7.70 -5.30
C ILE A 3 4.34 6.60 -5.98
N ALA A 4 4.79 5.37 -5.84
CA ALA A 4 4.04 4.22 -6.31
C ALA A 4 3.00 3.78 -5.27
N VAL A 5 1.80 3.44 -5.73
CA VAL A 5 0.73 2.90 -4.89
C VAL A 5 0.36 1.50 -5.40
N LEU A 6 0.71 0.50 -4.63
CA LEU A 6 0.48 -0.90 -4.96
C LEU A 6 -0.66 -1.48 -4.12
N GLN A 7 -1.62 -2.08 -4.80
CA GLN A 7 -2.81 -2.68 -4.20
C GLN A 7 -2.84 -4.18 -4.52
N GLY A 8 -2.81 -5.00 -3.50
CA GLY A 8 -2.74 -6.45 -3.62
C GLY A 8 -4.07 -7.13 -3.98
N PRO A 9 -4.08 -8.47 -3.91
CA PRO A 9 -5.22 -9.28 -4.31
C PRO A 9 -6.51 -8.93 -3.60
N ASN A 10 -7.62 -9.02 -4.32
CA ASN A 10 -9.00 -8.81 -3.87
C ASN A 10 -9.37 -7.36 -3.53
N LEU A 11 -8.45 -6.41 -3.56
CA LEU A 11 -8.76 -5.01 -3.26
C LEU A 11 -9.63 -4.36 -4.36
N ASN A 12 -9.66 -4.93 -5.55
CA ASN A 12 -10.62 -4.57 -6.61
C ASN A 12 -12.09 -4.85 -6.21
N ARG A 13 -12.31 -5.63 -5.16
CA ARG A 13 -13.64 -5.97 -4.63
C ARG A 13 -14.09 -5.10 -3.45
N LEU A 14 -13.30 -4.10 -3.06
CA LEU A 14 -13.70 -3.15 -2.02
C LEU A 14 -15.04 -2.49 -2.37
N GLY A 15 -15.87 -2.27 -1.35
CA GLY A 15 -17.26 -1.80 -1.50
C GLY A 15 -18.27 -2.92 -1.70
N ARG A 16 -17.85 -4.10 -2.17
CA ARG A 16 -18.68 -5.32 -2.33
C ARG A 16 -18.23 -6.45 -1.42
N ARG A 17 -17.07 -6.34 -0.83
CA ARG A 17 -16.46 -7.30 0.07
C ARG A 17 -16.83 -6.93 1.50
N ASN A 18 -17.20 -7.90 2.32
CA ASN A 18 -17.60 -7.78 3.74
C ASN A 18 -17.56 -6.33 4.32
N PRO A 19 -18.65 -5.54 4.22
CA PRO A 19 -18.65 -4.14 4.63
C PRO A 19 -18.37 -3.91 6.12
N ALA A 20 -18.71 -4.90 6.96
CA ALA A 20 -18.45 -4.83 8.40
C ALA A 20 -16.94 -4.79 8.71
N LYS A 21 -16.12 -5.43 7.87
CA LYS A 21 -14.67 -5.51 8.04
C LYS A 21 -13.92 -4.42 7.27
N TYR A 22 -14.34 -4.14 6.03
CA TYR A 22 -13.60 -3.27 5.10
C TYR A 22 -14.29 -1.94 4.80
N GLY A 23 -15.53 -1.74 5.30
CA GLY A 23 -16.34 -0.58 4.95
C GLY A 23 -16.97 -0.69 3.56
N ARG A 24 -17.60 0.40 3.10
CA ARG A 24 -18.32 0.47 1.82
C ARG A 24 -17.58 1.26 0.74
N VAL A 25 -16.45 1.86 1.07
CA VAL A 25 -15.64 2.65 0.13
C VAL A 25 -15.03 1.73 -0.91
N THR A 26 -15.12 2.12 -2.17
CA THR A 26 -14.53 1.40 -3.30
C THR A 26 -13.07 1.75 -3.48
N LEU A 27 -12.32 0.91 -4.20
CA LEU A 27 -10.94 1.22 -4.55
C LEU A 27 -10.83 2.50 -5.41
N ALA A 28 -11.79 2.73 -6.30
CA ALA A 28 -11.83 3.94 -7.13
C ALA A 28 -11.97 5.21 -6.27
N GLU A 29 -12.79 5.18 -5.23
CA GLU A 29 -12.94 6.29 -4.29
C GLU A 29 -11.66 6.53 -3.47
N ILE A 30 -10.99 5.47 -3.04
CA ILE A 30 -9.68 5.55 -2.36
C ILE A 30 -8.63 6.17 -3.28
N THR A 31 -8.57 5.71 -4.53
CA THR A 31 -7.63 6.25 -5.52
C THR A 31 -7.86 7.73 -5.77
N ALA A 32 -9.12 8.16 -5.91
CA ALA A 32 -9.46 9.57 -6.10
C ALA A 32 -9.07 10.44 -4.88
N ASP A 33 -9.28 9.93 -3.67
CA ASP A 33 -8.87 10.62 -2.44
C ASP A 33 -7.34 10.72 -2.34
N LEU A 34 -6.61 9.67 -2.71
CA LEU A 34 -5.15 9.70 -2.75
C LEU A 34 -4.62 10.68 -3.78
N ASP A 35 -5.20 10.74 -4.98
CA ASP A 35 -4.79 11.68 -6.01
C ASP A 35 -4.99 13.14 -5.56
N LYS A 36 -6.08 13.41 -4.82
CA LYS A 36 -6.32 14.72 -4.19
C LYS A 36 -5.24 15.03 -3.16
N THR A 37 -4.94 14.11 -2.25
CA THR A 37 -3.90 14.27 -1.23
C THR A 37 -2.53 14.50 -1.88
N ALA A 38 -2.22 13.74 -2.95
CA ALA A 38 -0.98 13.91 -3.70
C ALA A 38 -0.84 15.30 -4.32
N ALA A 39 -1.94 15.83 -4.88
CA ALA A 39 -1.96 17.18 -5.43
C ALA A 39 -1.68 18.23 -4.34
N GLU A 40 -2.25 18.08 -3.16
CA GLU A 40 -2.00 18.95 -2.01
C GLU A 40 -0.54 18.88 -1.53
N LEU A 41 0.08 17.70 -1.61
CA LEU A 41 1.48 17.47 -1.25
C LEU A 41 2.47 17.83 -2.37
N GLY A 42 1.98 18.12 -3.59
CA GLY A 42 2.82 18.42 -4.75
C GLY A 42 3.61 17.23 -5.27
N VAL A 43 3.02 16.02 -5.24
CA VAL A 43 3.63 14.78 -5.73
C VAL A 43 2.74 14.10 -6.77
N ASP A 44 3.35 13.27 -7.61
CA ASP A 44 2.66 12.44 -8.59
C ASP A 44 2.50 11.02 -8.06
N LEU A 45 1.39 10.37 -8.40
CA LEU A 45 1.16 8.96 -8.08
C LEU A 45 1.15 8.09 -9.33
N VAL A 46 1.64 6.87 -9.17
CA VAL A 46 1.41 5.78 -10.13
C VAL A 46 0.75 4.63 -9.39
N HIS A 47 -0.33 4.11 -9.94
CA HIS A 47 -1.16 3.11 -9.28
C HIS A 47 -1.15 1.78 -10.03
N LEU A 48 -1.09 0.68 -9.27
CA LEU A 48 -1.44 -0.64 -9.77
C LEU A 48 -2.20 -1.41 -8.69
N GLN A 49 -3.34 -1.97 -9.06
CA GLN A 49 -3.99 -3.06 -8.33
C GLN A 49 -3.88 -4.33 -9.15
N SER A 50 -3.47 -5.42 -8.53
CA SER A 50 -3.44 -6.73 -9.19
C SER A 50 -3.72 -7.86 -8.21
N ASN A 51 -4.39 -8.89 -8.71
CA ASN A 51 -4.55 -10.17 -8.00
C ASN A 51 -3.34 -11.10 -8.22
N SER A 52 -2.38 -10.69 -9.06
CA SER A 52 -1.18 -11.44 -9.38
C SER A 52 0.04 -10.84 -8.68
N GLU A 53 0.72 -11.64 -7.85
CA GLU A 53 1.99 -11.25 -7.24
C GLU A 53 3.04 -10.92 -8.31
N ALA A 54 3.12 -11.72 -9.37
CA ALA A 54 4.07 -11.50 -10.45
C ALA A 54 3.83 -10.15 -11.15
N ALA A 55 2.57 -9.76 -11.39
CA ALA A 55 2.26 -8.47 -11.99
C ALA A 55 2.69 -7.29 -11.11
N LEU A 56 2.56 -7.41 -9.79
CA LEU A 56 3.04 -6.41 -8.84
C LEU A 56 4.56 -6.30 -8.86
N ILE A 57 5.27 -7.43 -8.92
CA ILE A 57 6.72 -7.48 -9.01
C ILE A 57 7.21 -6.84 -10.32
N ASP A 58 6.61 -7.21 -11.46
CA ASP A 58 6.97 -6.65 -12.76
C ASP A 58 6.76 -5.13 -12.80
N PHE A 59 5.68 -4.64 -12.20
CA PHE A 59 5.42 -3.20 -12.07
C PHE A 59 6.52 -2.47 -11.28
N ILE A 60 7.02 -3.09 -10.20
CA ILE A 60 8.13 -2.54 -9.42
C ILE A 60 9.39 -2.48 -10.31
N HIS A 61 9.74 -3.57 -10.98
CA HIS A 61 10.92 -3.64 -11.84
C HIS A 61 10.89 -2.61 -12.96
N ASP A 62 9.71 -2.38 -13.55
CA ASP A 62 9.54 -1.46 -14.67
C ASP A 62 9.64 0.02 -14.27
N GLY A 63 9.24 0.35 -13.03
CA GLY A 63 9.06 1.74 -12.61
C GLY A 63 10.00 2.26 -11.52
N GLN A 64 10.68 1.39 -10.79
CA GLN A 64 11.39 1.73 -9.56
C GLN A 64 12.43 2.86 -9.73
N ASP A 65 13.07 2.95 -10.88
CA ASP A 65 14.14 3.94 -11.12
C ASP A 65 13.60 5.39 -11.14
N ASP A 66 12.29 5.57 -11.37
CA ASP A 66 11.62 6.86 -11.38
C ASP A 66 10.89 7.19 -10.07
N TRP A 67 10.82 6.23 -9.13
CA TRP A 67 10.05 6.41 -7.90
C TRP A 67 10.92 6.93 -6.75
N HIS A 68 10.26 7.52 -5.75
CA HIS A 68 10.89 8.08 -4.57
C HIS A 68 10.36 7.43 -3.26
N GLY A 69 9.31 6.65 -3.37
CA GLY A 69 8.70 5.91 -2.26
C GLY A 69 7.56 5.04 -2.72
N ILE A 70 7.12 4.15 -1.86
CA ILE A 70 6.07 3.18 -2.15
C ILE A 70 5.04 3.19 -1.02
N VAL A 71 3.75 3.23 -1.38
CA VAL A 71 2.63 2.90 -0.48
C VAL A 71 2.07 1.56 -0.95
N ILE A 72 2.02 0.58 -0.07
CA ILE A 72 1.55 -0.77 -0.42
C ILE A 72 0.51 -1.28 0.57
N ASN A 73 -0.60 -1.78 0.04
CA ASN A 73 -1.51 -2.67 0.75
C ASN A 73 -1.36 -4.08 0.16
N PRO A 74 -0.58 -4.96 0.79
CA PRO A 74 -0.33 -6.29 0.24
C PRO A 74 -1.53 -7.21 0.31
N ALA A 75 -2.58 -6.84 1.07
CA ALA A 75 -3.75 -7.68 1.32
C ALA A 75 -3.34 -9.06 1.86
N GLY A 76 -3.84 -10.14 1.28
CA GLY A 76 -3.46 -11.51 1.71
C GLY A 76 -1.99 -11.86 1.49
N LEU A 77 -1.29 -11.17 0.62
CA LEU A 77 0.16 -11.35 0.42
C LEU A 77 0.99 -10.88 1.63
N SER A 78 0.40 -10.15 2.57
CA SER A 78 1.06 -9.79 3.83
C SER A 78 1.60 -10.99 4.59
N ALA A 79 0.91 -12.13 4.52
CA ALA A 79 1.32 -13.36 5.21
C ALA A 79 2.20 -14.30 4.37
N ALA A 80 2.28 -14.11 3.05
CA ALA A 80 2.88 -15.08 2.14
C ALA A 80 3.67 -14.48 0.98
N GLY A 81 3.65 -13.16 0.79
CA GLY A 81 4.26 -12.49 -0.36
C GLY A 81 5.74 -12.19 -0.18
N TYR A 82 6.55 -13.19 0.15
CA TYR A 82 8.00 -13.00 0.34
C TYR A 82 8.70 -12.49 -0.92
N SER A 83 8.33 -13.01 -2.10
CA SER A 83 8.92 -12.54 -3.36
C SER A 83 8.57 -11.08 -3.66
N LEU A 84 7.33 -10.66 -3.38
CA LEU A 84 6.93 -9.27 -3.50
C LEU A 84 7.67 -8.39 -2.49
N LEU A 85 7.83 -8.86 -1.25
CA LEU A 85 8.61 -8.14 -0.23
C LEU A 85 10.05 -7.95 -0.68
N ASP A 86 10.67 -9.00 -1.24
CA ASP A 86 12.03 -8.91 -1.77
C ASP A 86 12.12 -7.83 -2.85
N ALA A 87 11.18 -7.80 -3.81
CA ALA A 87 11.14 -6.79 -4.85
C ALA A 87 11.00 -5.36 -4.29
N VAL A 88 10.15 -5.17 -3.28
CA VAL A 88 10.00 -3.87 -2.59
C VAL A 88 11.31 -3.46 -1.91
N ARG A 89 11.94 -4.37 -1.18
CA ARG A 89 13.19 -4.08 -0.46
C ARG A 89 14.37 -3.81 -1.40
N ASP A 90 14.43 -4.51 -2.53
CA ASP A 90 15.51 -4.34 -3.51
C ASP A 90 15.49 -2.96 -4.17
N THR A 91 14.37 -2.24 -4.12
CA THR A 91 14.31 -0.83 -4.57
C THR A 91 15.13 0.10 -3.70
N GLU A 92 15.40 -0.28 -2.45
CA GLU A 92 15.98 0.58 -1.40
C GLU A 92 15.17 1.85 -1.10
N LEU A 93 13.97 1.97 -1.67
CA LEU A 93 13.08 3.11 -1.42
C LEU A 93 12.37 2.96 -0.06
N PRO A 94 12.06 4.06 0.62
CA PRO A 94 11.18 4.01 1.78
C PRO A 94 9.79 3.54 1.35
N TYR A 95 9.19 2.64 2.14
CA TYR A 95 7.84 2.18 1.87
C TYR A 95 6.93 2.21 3.09
N ALA A 96 5.66 2.48 2.85
CA ALA A 96 4.59 2.44 3.83
C ALA A 96 3.66 1.26 3.58
N VAL A 97 3.33 0.52 4.62
CA VAL A 97 2.30 -0.53 4.58
C VAL A 97 0.98 0.06 5.07
N VAL A 98 -0.10 -0.23 4.37
CA VAL A 98 -1.46 0.15 4.76
C VAL A 98 -2.36 -1.08 4.84
N HIS A 99 -3.07 -1.21 5.96
CA HIS A 99 -4.19 -2.12 6.12
C HIS A 99 -5.44 -1.32 6.54
N ILE A 100 -6.56 -1.53 5.84
CA ILE A 100 -7.83 -0.88 6.15
C ILE A 100 -8.33 -1.34 7.52
N SER A 101 -8.35 -2.66 7.74
CA SER A 101 -8.68 -3.26 9.03
C SER A 101 -7.49 -3.21 10.00
N GLN A 102 -7.78 -3.37 11.29
CA GLN A 102 -6.70 -3.64 12.26
C GLN A 102 -6.24 -5.10 12.05
N TRP A 103 -5.24 -5.24 11.16
CA TRP A 103 -4.80 -6.51 10.61
C TRP A 103 -4.38 -7.51 11.71
N HIS A 104 -3.63 -7.06 12.70
CA HIS A 104 -3.14 -7.91 13.79
C HIS A 104 -4.26 -8.43 14.69
N ALA A 105 -5.35 -7.69 14.85
CA ALA A 105 -6.50 -8.12 15.66
C ALA A 105 -7.43 -9.07 14.89
N ILE A 106 -7.52 -8.91 13.58
CA ILE A 106 -8.53 -9.58 12.74
C ILE A 106 -7.92 -10.74 11.96
N ASP A 107 -6.83 -10.50 11.23
CA ASP A 107 -6.26 -11.46 10.28
C ASP A 107 -4.98 -12.14 10.79
N ALA A 108 -4.32 -11.56 11.77
CA ALA A 108 -2.99 -12.00 12.21
C ALA A 108 -2.97 -12.83 13.48
N LYS A 109 -4.11 -13.35 13.94
CA LYS A 109 -4.08 -14.28 15.08
C LYS A 109 -3.20 -15.51 14.83
N GLU A 110 -3.07 -15.89 13.56
CA GLU A 110 -2.29 -17.05 13.09
C GLU A 110 -1.35 -16.70 11.94
N ARG A 111 -1.15 -15.39 11.65
CA ARG A 111 -0.36 -14.93 10.51
C ARG A 111 0.59 -13.83 10.92
N THR A 112 1.79 -13.84 10.37
CA THR A 112 2.76 -12.76 10.49
C THR A 112 2.68 -11.88 9.26
N ASP A 113 2.69 -10.56 9.44
CA ASP A 113 2.85 -9.62 8.33
C ASP A 113 4.33 -9.50 8.00
N VAL A 114 4.74 -10.09 6.89
CA VAL A 114 6.15 -10.12 6.49
C VAL A 114 6.68 -8.75 6.06
N PHE A 115 5.79 -7.82 5.69
CA PHE A 115 6.17 -6.46 5.27
C PHE A 115 6.44 -5.52 6.46
N ALA A 116 5.91 -5.82 7.65
CA ALA A 116 5.93 -4.89 8.77
C ALA A 116 7.35 -4.57 9.27
N GLY A 117 8.25 -5.56 9.26
CA GLY A 117 9.57 -5.44 9.91
C GLY A 117 10.54 -4.49 9.23
N THR A 118 10.37 -4.19 7.95
CA THR A 118 11.25 -3.32 7.17
C THR A 118 10.54 -2.09 6.61
N ALA A 119 9.24 -1.92 6.88
CA ALA A 119 8.49 -0.74 6.48
C ALA A 119 8.97 0.51 7.24
N ALA A 120 9.12 1.62 6.54
CA ALA A 120 9.38 2.92 7.18
C ALA A 120 8.12 3.43 7.91
N VAL A 121 6.94 3.11 7.39
CA VAL A 121 5.63 3.51 7.94
C VAL A 121 4.69 2.31 7.92
N TYR A 122 3.93 2.12 9.00
CA TYR A 122 2.94 1.06 9.11
C TYR A 122 1.63 1.61 9.66
N VAL A 123 0.56 1.55 8.86
CA VAL A 123 -0.77 2.03 9.23
C VAL A 123 -1.77 0.89 9.14
N ALA A 124 -2.42 0.57 10.23
CA ALA A 124 -3.45 -0.48 10.27
C ALA A 124 -4.63 -0.04 11.15
N GLY A 125 -5.85 -0.32 10.70
CA GLY A 125 -7.05 -0.05 11.49
C GLY A 125 -7.64 1.35 11.35
N ALA A 126 -7.07 2.21 10.51
CA ALA A 126 -7.57 3.56 10.27
C ALA A 126 -8.68 3.61 9.19
N GLY A 127 -9.14 2.47 8.70
CA GLY A 127 -10.03 2.39 7.57
C GLY A 127 -9.35 2.88 6.29
N TRP A 128 -10.13 3.35 5.33
CA TRP A 128 -9.61 3.88 4.07
C TRP A 128 -8.78 5.16 4.24
N ARG A 129 -9.00 5.91 5.32
CA ARG A 129 -8.19 7.10 5.63
C ARG A 129 -6.72 6.79 5.91
N GLY A 130 -6.40 5.54 6.24
CA GLY A 130 -5.02 5.09 6.42
C GLY A 130 -4.14 5.31 5.20
N TYR A 131 -4.72 5.30 4.01
CA TYR A 131 -3.97 5.54 2.77
C TYR A 131 -3.39 6.96 2.68
N SER A 132 -4.19 7.98 2.95
CA SER A 132 -3.70 9.37 2.93
C SER A 132 -2.72 9.64 4.07
N MET A 133 -2.90 9.03 5.23
CA MET A 133 -1.92 9.09 6.33
C MET A 133 -0.58 8.48 5.92
N ALA A 134 -0.60 7.31 5.27
CA ALA A 134 0.61 6.66 4.80
C ALA A 134 1.30 7.43 3.68
N LEU A 135 0.52 8.02 2.75
CA LEU A 135 1.06 8.85 1.68
C LEU A 135 1.78 10.08 2.23
N ASP A 136 1.14 10.80 3.15
CA ASP A 136 1.75 11.96 3.80
C ASP A 136 3.07 11.59 4.48
N ALA A 137 3.06 10.55 5.31
CA ALA A 137 4.23 10.10 6.03
C ALA A 137 5.37 9.62 5.10
N ILE A 138 5.06 8.91 4.01
CA ILE A 138 6.09 8.41 3.09
C ILE A 138 6.69 9.53 2.23
N VAL A 139 5.90 10.53 1.88
CA VAL A 139 6.40 11.73 1.18
C VAL A 139 7.42 12.47 2.04
N HIS A 140 7.13 12.65 3.32
CA HIS A 140 8.09 13.26 4.27
C HIS A 140 9.33 12.40 4.44
N ALA A 141 9.21 11.10 4.61
CA ALA A 141 10.35 10.20 4.67
C ALA A 141 11.23 10.26 3.42
N ALA A 142 10.63 10.31 2.22
CA ALA A 142 11.34 10.42 0.95
C ALA A 142 12.03 11.78 0.76
N ARG A 143 11.54 12.84 1.42
CA ARG A 143 12.18 14.16 1.44
C ARG A 143 13.33 14.25 2.43
N GLY A 144 13.44 13.31 3.35
CA GLY A 144 14.42 13.33 4.44
C GLY A 144 14.02 14.23 5.60
N ASP A 145 12.74 14.44 5.75
CA ASP A 145 12.17 15.27 6.85
C ASP A 145 11.98 14.45 8.15
#